data_920f209a10f221a6d6d038a663f6977c
#
_entry.id   920f209a10f221a6d6d038a663f6977c
#
_cell.length_a   1.000
_cell.length_b   1.000
_cell.length_c   1.000
_cell.angle_alpha   90.00
_cell.angle_beta   90.00
_cell.angle_gamma   90.00
#
_symmetry.space_group_name_H-M   'P 1'
#
loop_
_entity.id
_entity.type
_entity.pdbx_description
1 polymer ?
#
loop_
_entity_poly.entity_id
_entity_poly.type
_entity_poly.pdbx_seq_one_letter_code
_entity_poly.pdbx_strand_id
1 'polypeptide(L)'
;MKNKLFLGLVLTLSIMMLVVNSYAAEPKMGGVLKVVVETDPSTLDTHASSTTLNAIIAYHIFEGLYTLDKNLKVIPMLAADLPEISDDKLVYTIKIRPGVKFQNGKEVTAEDVVASLKRWGKMSGNGRNLFKYVASIEAKDPLTLEMKLTESTAITLVSLARHSGGAYIYPKDLCEKYPDKPLEEFIGTGPFKFVEWKPQQYIKVVRFDEYKPVDFPANGFGGKKVAYVDEIQFIPVLDQSTRLNAVEGGEYDFSDFIAGDEYSRLKDNPSLQALPSALRASFVFFFNKRAGIMKDVKMREAVLTALDMAPMLIVDKGDEKFWGINPGLVLKESIWWSDIGKEMYNQGDIEKAKMLLQESGYKGEKIVWMVSAESDMTLVAKKQLEKAGFNIDLQTMEFATMSERRNNPELWDVFTTGMTWQADPSMLTILTPGYPGWWESPKFIDLLDKFNTELDFDKRYKVMEEIQELFYTEIPAIKVGDYGNFRIAAKNVHGFQNLNEPFFWNVWKD
;
A
#
# COMPACT_ATOMS: atom_id res chain seq x y z
N MET A 1 -45.43 -67.75 35.20
CA MET A 1 -46.10 -67.11 36.31
C MET A 1 -45.19 -65.91 36.79
N LYS A 2 -45.79 -64.77 36.99
CA LYS A 2 -45.30 -63.51 37.44
C LYS A 2 -44.59 -62.66 36.38
N ASN A 3 -45.40 -61.86 35.69
CA ASN A 3 -45.02 -60.61 35.01
C ASN A 3 -44.41 -59.57 35.97
N LYS A 4 -43.33 -59.04 35.59
CA LYS A 4 -42.86 -57.76 36.19
C LYS A 4 -42.74 -56.71 35.04
N LEU A 5 -43.70 -55.79 35.08
CA LEU A 5 -43.69 -54.59 34.30
C LEU A 5 -42.46 -53.77 34.74
N PHE A 6 -41.59 -53.40 33.76
CA PHE A 6 -40.52 -52.39 33.95
C PHE A 6 -41.07 -51.11 33.37
N LEU A 7 -41.39 -50.16 34.24
CA LEU A 7 -41.78 -48.82 33.88
C LEU A 7 -40.50 -48.05 33.59
N GLY A 8 -40.17 -47.85 32.28
CA GLY A 8 -39.05 -47.05 31.85
C GLY A 8 -39.42 -45.55 31.88
N LEU A 9 -38.83 -44.84 32.83
CA LEU A 9 -38.90 -43.40 32.93
C LEU A 9 -38.02 -42.79 31.82
N VAL A 10 -38.62 -42.30 30.73
CA VAL A 10 -37.95 -41.57 29.68
C VAL A 10 -37.74 -40.14 30.19
N LEU A 11 -36.54 -39.87 30.68
CA LEU A 11 -36.11 -38.52 31.03
C LEU A 11 -35.76 -37.81 29.72
N THR A 12 -36.69 -37.07 29.15
CA THR A 12 -36.43 -36.13 28.03
C THR A 12 -35.63 -34.96 28.57
N LEU A 13 -34.30 -35.02 28.42
CA LEU A 13 -33.39 -33.90 28.64
C LEU A 13 -33.57 -32.96 27.43
N SER A 14 -34.42 -31.96 27.58
CA SER A 14 -34.51 -30.84 26.63
C SER A 14 -33.21 -30.03 26.77
N ILE A 15 -32.24 -30.32 25.91
CA ILE A 15 -31.10 -29.45 25.69
C ILE A 15 -31.64 -28.19 25.00
N MET A 16 -31.92 -27.18 25.81
CA MET A 16 -32.17 -25.82 25.34
C MET A 16 -30.84 -25.32 24.79
N MET A 17 -30.59 -25.52 23.48
CA MET A 17 -29.54 -24.82 22.78
C MET A 17 -29.87 -23.32 22.88
N LEU A 18 -29.22 -22.66 23.79
CA LEU A 18 -29.06 -21.20 23.75
C LEU A 18 -28.25 -20.92 22.46
N VAL A 19 -28.97 -20.73 21.37
CA VAL A 19 -28.43 -20.02 20.19
C VAL A 19 -28.20 -18.63 20.69
N VAL A 20 -26.96 -18.36 21.15
CA VAL A 20 -26.47 -17.00 21.27
C VAL A 20 -26.43 -16.48 19.84
N ASN A 21 -27.57 -15.95 19.38
CA ASN A 21 -27.59 -15.07 18.25
C ASN A 21 -26.71 -13.89 18.66
N SER A 22 -25.46 -13.95 18.22
CA SER A 22 -24.61 -12.77 18.16
C SER A 22 -25.33 -11.85 17.15
N TYR A 23 -26.27 -11.04 17.62
CA TYR A 23 -26.81 -9.95 16.81
C TYR A 23 -25.61 -9.07 16.48
N ALA A 24 -25.09 -9.20 15.27
CA ALA A 24 -24.22 -8.18 14.74
C ALA A 24 -25.01 -6.87 14.88
N ALA A 25 -24.47 -5.91 15.61
CA ALA A 25 -25.14 -4.64 15.84
C ALA A 25 -25.49 -4.04 14.46
N GLU A 26 -26.75 -3.59 14.30
CA GLU A 26 -27.20 -3.00 13.03
C GLU A 26 -26.51 -1.66 12.81
N PRO A 27 -26.07 -1.37 11.56
CA PRO A 27 -25.44 -0.10 11.25
C PRO A 27 -26.32 1.10 11.60
N LYS A 28 -25.75 2.07 12.30
CA LYS A 28 -26.41 3.31 12.70
C LYS A 28 -25.96 4.47 11.79
N MET A 29 -26.90 5.32 11.44
CA MET A 29 -26.61 6.56 10.72
C MET A 29 -26.31 7.68 11.69
N GLY A 30 -25.35 8.54 11.34
CA GLY A 30 -25.04 9.76 12.08
C GLY A 30 -23.73 9.73 12.86
N GLY A 31 -23.41 10.85 13.46
CA GLY A 31 -22.23 11.03 14.31
C GLY A 31 -20.96 11.44 13.58
N VAL A 32 -19.93 11.70 14.40
CA VAL A 32 -18.60 12.12 13.94
C VAL A 32 -17.60 11.02 14.26
N LEU A 33 -16.80 10.62 13.27
CA LEU A 33 -15.68 9.70 13.45
C LEU A 33 -14.38 10.51 13.50
N LYS A 34 -13.65 10.41 14.60
CA LYS A 34 -12.36 11.09 14.81
C LYS A 34 -11.23 10.12 14.60
N VAL A 35 -10.51 10.27 13.49
CA VAL A 35 -9.41 9.41 13.06
C VAL A 35 -8.09 10.13 13.28
N VAL A 36 -7.21 9.57 14.10
CA VAL A 36 -5.89 10.16 14.30
C VAL A 36 -4.93 9.65 13.24
N VAL A 37 -4.20 10.57 12.64
CA VAL A 37 -3.12 10.32 11.66
C VAL A 37 -1.80 10.89 12.18
N GLU A 38 -0.67 10.44 11.61
CA GLU A 38 0.65 10.84 12.12
C GLU A 38 0.97 12.32 11.89
N THR A 39 0.55 12.86 10.74
CA THR A 39 0.85 14.25 10.33
C THR A 39 -0.16 14.70 9.26
N ASP A 40 -0.09 15.96 8.85
CA ASP A 40 -0.80 16.44 7.67
C ASP A 40 -0.23 15.83 6.37
N PRO A 41 -1.06 15.48 5.37
CA PRO A 41 -0.57 15.17 4.04
C PRO A 41 -0.05 16.45 3.36
N SER A 42 0.84 16.29 2.38
CA SER A 42 1.31 17.43 1.57
C SER A 42 0.24 17.99 0.62
N THR A 43 -0.71 17.16 0.22
CA THR A 43 -1.85 17.46 -0.66
C THR A 43 -2.88 16.35 -0.54
N LEU A 44 -4.11 16.58 -1.01
CA LEU A 44 -5.10 15.52 -1.23
C LEU A 44 -5.21 15.10 -2.72
N ASP A 45 -4.42 15.70 -3.60
CA ASP A 45 -4.36 15.34 -5.01
C ASP A 45 -3.59 14.02 -5.20
N THR A 46 -4.31 12.96 -5.56
CA THR A 46 -3.75 11.62 -5.78
C THR A 46 -2.86 11.52 -7.01
N HIS A 47 -3.02 12.42 -7.99
CA HIS A 47 -2.11 12.48 -9.15
C HIS A 47 -0.75 13.08 -8.79
N ALA A 48 -0.70 13.95 -7.78
CA ALA A 48 0.51 14.64 -7.34
C ALA A 48 1.23 13.93 -6.18
N SER A 49 0.54 13.06 -5.43
CA SER A 49 1.11 12.35 -4.28
C SER A 49 0.75 10.86 -4.30
N SER A 50 1.73 10.03 -4.00
CA SER A 50 1.57 8.59 -3.82
C SER A 50 1.80 8.14 -2.36
N THR A 51 1.75 9.06 -1.40
CA THR A 51 1.91 8.71 0.02
C THR A 51 0.67 8.02 0.57
N THR A 52 0.87 7.06 1.46
CA THR A 52 -0.23 6.35 2.13
C THR A 52 -1.14 7.29 2.89
N LEU A 53 -0.58 8.30 3.56
CA LEU A 53 -1.35 9.29 4.31
C LEU A 53 -2.30 10.10 3.41
N ASN A 54 -1.83 10.54 2.22
CA ASN A 54 -2.70 11.17 1.23
C ASN A 54 -3.83 10.21 0.84
N ALA A 55 -3.48 8.97 0.52
CA ALA A 55 -4.40 7.96 0.04
C ALA A 55 -5.52 7.67 1.06
N ILE A 56 -5.19 7.48 2.35
CA ILE A 56 -6.16 7.22 3.43
C ILE A 56 -7.27 8.28 3.47
N ILE A 57 -6.96 9.54 3.21
CA ILE A 57 -7.96 10.61 3.21
C ILE A 57 -8.66 10.72 1.85
N ALA A 58 -7.90 10.69 0.77
CA ALA A 58 -8.38 10.90 -0.59
C ALA A 58 -9.37 9.82 -1.06
N TYR A 59 -9.26 8.57 -0.58
CA TYR A 59 -10.20 7.48 -0.92
C TYR A 59 -11.65 7.75 -0.55
N HIS A 60 -11.89 8.63 0.41
CA HIS A 60 -13.25 9.00 0.82
C HIS A 60 -13.87 10.00 -0.15
N ILE A 61 -13.02 10.79 -0.83
CA ILE A 61 -13.43 11.91 -1.68
C ILE A 61 -13.49 11.48 -3.14
N PHE A 62 -12.51 10.68 -3.60
CA PHE A 62 -12.30 10.37 -5.00
C PHE A 62 -12.48 8.88 -5.31
N GLU A 63 -12.87 8.57 -6.55
CA GLU A 63 -12.93 7.22 -7.09
C GLU A 63 -12.27 7.14 -8.46
N GLY A 64 -11.72 5.97 -8.79
CA GLY A 64 -11.19 5.63 -10.11
C GLY A 64 -12.19 4.86 -10.95
N LEU A 65 -11.86 4.60 -12.21
CA LEU A 65 -12.63 3.68 -13.06
C LEU A 65 -12.70 2.28 -12.46
N TYR A 66 -11.58 1.83 -11.94
CA TYR A 66 -11.38 0.52 -11.36
C TYR A 66 -10.77 0.66 -9.96
N THR A 67 -10.87 -0.41 -9.18
CA THR A 67 -10.23 -0.54 -7.87
C THR A 67 -9.84 -2.01 -7.64
N LEU A 68 -9.30 -2.32 -6.46
CA LEU A 68 -8.90 -3.67 -6.08
C LEU A 68 -9.84 -4.25 -5.04
N ASP A 69 -10.19 -5.52 -5.20
CA ASP A 69 -10.88 -6.27 -4.16
C ASP A 69 -9.90 -6.70 -3.04
N LYS A 70 -10.41 -7.39 -2.01
CA LYS A 70 -9.61 -7.89 -0.88
C LYS A 70 -8.49 -8.87 -1.29
N ASN A 71 -8.61 -9.49 -2.48
CA ASN A 71 -7.62 -10.41 -3.05
C ASN A 71 -6.71 -9.72 -4.07
N LEU A 72 -6.75 -8.38 -4.14
CA LEU A 72 -6.01 -7.53 -5.09
C LEU A 72 -6.40 -7.76 -6.56
N LYS A 73 -7.60 -8.30 -6.83
CA LYS A 73 -8.14 -8.43 -8.17
C LYS A 73 -8.82 -7.12 -8.60
N VAL A 74 -8.61 -6.74 -9.85
CA VAL A 74 -9.24 -5.54 -10.43
C VAL A 74 -10.75 -5.74 -10.55
N ILE A 75 -11.52 -4.79 -10.03
CA ILE A 75 -12.98 -4.73 -10.10
C ILE A 75 -13.43 -3.33 -10.53
N PRO A 76 -14.60 -3.19 -11.19
CA PRO A 76 -15.12 -1.90 -11.63
C PRO A 76 -15.61 -1.04 -10.46
N MET A 77 -15.51 0.30 -10.62
CA MET A 77 -16.11 1.31 -9.70
C MET A 77 -16.90 2.37 -10.46
N LEU A 78 -16.23 3.36 -11.10
CA LEU A 78 -16.90 4.30 -12.00
C LEU A 78 -17.14 3.68 -13.36
N ALA A 79 -16.33 2.72 -13.79
CA ALA A 79 -16.64 1.90 -14.94
C ALA A 79 -17.84 0.99 -14.67
N ALA A 80 -18.68 0.78 -15.68
CA ALA A 80 -19.86 -0.10 -15.60
C ALA A 80 -19.46 -1.58 -15.49
N ASP A 81 -18.35 -1.96 -16.15
CA ASP A 81 -17.79 -3.30 -16.16
C ASP A 81 -16.26 -3.21 -16.47
N LEU A 82 -15.60 -4.36 -16.55
CA LEU A 82 -14.26 -4.43 -17.15
C LEU A 82 -14.33 -4.00 -18.62
N PRO A 83 -13.23 -3.46 -19.21
CA PRO A 83 -13.27 -2.96 -20.57
C PRO A 83 -13.50 -4.08 -21.59
N GLU A 84 -14.16 -3.75 -22.69
CA GLU A 84 -14.11 -4.56 -23.90
C GLU A 84 -12.73 -4.36 -24.54
N ILE A 85 -11.99 -5.45 -24.75
CA ILE A 85 -10.62 -5.41 -25.26
C ILE A 85 -10.61 -6.06 -26.64
N SER A 86 -10.05 -5.37 -27.65
CA SER A 86 -9.90 -5.91 -29.02
C SER A 86 -9.03 -7.19 -29.06
N ASP A 87 -9.17 -7.98 -30.12
CA ASP A 87 -8.45 -9.26 -30.25
C ASP A 87 -6.92 -9.08 -30.24
N ASP A 88 -6.42 -7.99 -30.82
CA ASP A 88 -5.00 -7.61 -30.82
C ASP A 88 -4.52 -7.02 -29.49
N LYS A 89 -5.42 -6.85 -28.50
CA LYS A 89 -5.17 -6.30 -27.17
C LYS A 89 -4.70 -4.82 -27.17
N LEU A 90 -4.93 -4.10 -28.27
CA LEU A 90 -4.49 -2.71 -28.40
C LEU A 90 -5.59 -1.68 -28.11
N VAL A 91 -6.87 -2.06 -28.17
CA VAL A 91 -7.98 -1.13 -27.95
C VAL A 91 -8.80 -1.54 -26.73
N TYR A 92 -8.95 -0.64 -25.79
CA TYR A 92 -9.75 -0.79 -24.57
C TYR A 92 -10.95 0.15 -24.66
N THR A 93 -12.16 -0.40 -24.80
CA THR A 93 -13.41 0.36 -24.74
C THR A 93 -13.97 0.29 -23.34
N ILE A 94 -14.08 1.43 -22.68
CA ILE A 94 -14.49 1.55 -21.28
C ILE A 94 -15.82 2.30 -21.23
N LYS A 95 -16.82 1.69 -20.59
CA LYS A 95 -18.14 2.29 -20.33
C LYS A 95 -18.24 2.79 -18.91
N ILE A 96 -18.74 4.00 -18.70
CA ILE A 96 -18.95 4.63 -17.40
C ILE A 96 -20.37 4.33 -16.92
N ARG A 97 -20.56 4.12 -15.62
CA ARG A 97 -21.89 3.93 -15.01
C ARG A 97 -22.73 5.21 -15.19
N PRO A 98 -23.96 5.13 -15.70
CA PRO A 98 -24.81 6.32 -15.88
C PRO A 98 -25.25 6.91 -14.54
N GLY A 99 -25.48 8.23 -14.51
CA GLY A 99 -26.04 8.97 -13.39
C GLY A 99 -25.13 9.03 -12.15
N VAL A 100 -23.82 8.83 -12.30
CA VAL A 100 -22.85 9.15 -11.26
C VAL A 100 -22.61 10.65 -11.27
N LYS A 101 -22.62 11.28 -10.10
CA LYS A 101 -22.38 12.72 -9.95
C LYS A 101 -21.09 12.99 -9.20
N PHE A 102 -20.43 14.06 -9.58
CA PHE A 102 -19.45 14.72 -8.72
C PHE A 102 -20.14 15.43 -7.55
N GLN A 103 -19.37 15.69 -6.51
CA GLN A 103 -19.84 16.37 -5.29
C GLN A 103 -20.27 17.83 -5.51
N ASN A 104 -20.02 18.41 -6.70
CA ASN A 104 -20.57 19.70 -7.15
C ASN A 104 -21.88 19.57 -7.94
N GLY A 105 -22.46 18.38 -8.04
CA GLY A 105 -23.73 18.09 -8.71
C GLY A 105 -23.68 17.84 -10.22
N LYS A 106 -22.51 18.04 -10.88
CA LYS A 106 -22.32 17.71 -12.30
C LYS A 106 -22.28 16.19 -12.48
N GLU A 107 -22.87 15.66 -13.55
CA GLU A 107 -22.71 14.25 -13.91
C GLU A 107 -21.31 13.98 -14.45
N VAL A 108 -20.79 12.78 -14.15
CA VAL A 108 -19.50 12.29 -14.67
C VAL A 108 -19.65 11.91 -16.13
N THR A 109 -18.75 12.40 -16.97
CA THR A 109 -18.71 12.11 -18.40
C THR A 109 -17.39 11.48 -18.82
N ALA A 110 -17.37 10.87 -20.02
CA ALA A 110 -16.14 10.35 -20.62
C ALA A 110 -15.07 11.43 -20.83
N GLU A 111 -15.46 12.69 -21.03
CA GLU A 111 -14.52 13.81 -21.15
C GLU A 111 -13.80 14.09 -19.82
N ASP A 112 -14.49 13.98 -18.67
CA ASP A 112 -13.88 14.11 -17.34
C ASP A 112 -12.86 13.01 -17.12
N VAL A 113 -13.20 11.76 -17.50
CA VAL A 113 -12.28 10.61 -17.40
C VAL A 113 -11.06 10.80 -18.29
N VAL A 114 -11.26 11.20 -19.54
CA VAL A 114 -10.14 11.45 -20.48
C VAL A 114 -9.21 12.56 -19.95
N ALA A 115 -9.76 13.66 -19.45
CA ALA A 115 -8.99 14.75 -18.88
C ALA A 115 -8.19 14.29 -17.64
N SER A 116 -8.83 13.52 -16.75
CA SER A 116 -8.21 12.99 -15.54
C SER A 116 -7.07 12.02 -15.87
N LEU A 117 -7.30 11.07 -16.77
CA LEU A 117 -6.27 10.09 -17.15
C LEU A 117 -5.07 10.76 -17.86
N LYS A 118 -5.31 11.74 -18.73
CA LYS A 118 -4.22 12.53 -19.36
C LYS A 118 -3.42 13.30 -18.31
N ARG A 119 -4.09 13.93 -17.34
CA ARG A 119 -3.43 14.62 -16.23
C ARG A 119 -2.65 13.65 -15.35
N TRP A 120 -3.25 12.50 -14.98
CA TRP A 120 -2.57 11.45 -14.22
C TRP A 120 -1.34 10.92 -14.96
N GLY A 121 -1.44 10.67 -16.27
CA GLY A 121 -0.33 10.27 -17.14
C GLY A 121 0.83 11.26 -17.15
N LYS A 122 0.57 12.56 -16.95
CA LYS A 122 1.58 13.62 -16.84
C LYS A 122 2.15 13.74 -15.42
N MET A 123 1.30 13.77 -14.41
CA MET A 123 1.64 14.11 -13.03
C MET A 123 2.22 12.93 -12.25
N SER A 124 1.58 11.76 -12.33
CA SER A 124 1.94 10.58 -11.54
C SER A 124 3.07 9.77 -12.18
N GLY A 125 4.01 9.27 -11.36
CA GLY A 125 5.00 8.31 -11.83
C GLY A 125 4.37 7.03 -12.38
N ASN A 126 3.29 6.56 -11.75
CA ASN A 126 2.51 5.40 -12.23
C ASN A 126 1.82 5.68 -13.55
N GLY A 127 1.25 6.88 -13.67
CA GLY A 127 0.63 7.35 -14.90
C GLY A 127 1.63 7.40 -16.05
N ARG A 128 2.78 8.02 -15.83
CA ARG A 128 3.86 8.06 -16.83
C ARG A 128 4.31 6.66 -17.27
N ASN A 129 4.30 5.68 -16.37
CA ASN A 129 4.67 4.31 -16.73
C ASN A 129 3.66 3.67 -17.70
N LEU A 130 2.36 3.78 -17.40
CA LEU A 130 1.31 3.29 -18.33
C LEU A 130 1.31 4.07 -19.65
N PHE A 131 1.46 5.39 -19.59
CA PHE A 131 1.36 6.27 -20.77
C PHE A 131 2.51 6.12 -21.76
N LYS A 132 3.57 5.37 -21.45
CA LYS A 132 4.57 4.91 -22.45
C LYS A 132 3.93 4.03 -23.54
N TYR A 133 2.89 3.30 -23.16
CA TYR A 133 2.16 2.37 -24.03
C TYR A 133 0.88 2.99 -24.62
N VAL A 134 0.44 4.16 -24.19
CA VAL A 134 -0.82 4.80 -24.64
C VAL A 134 -0.57 5.63 -25.90
N ALA A 135 -1.18 5.22 -27.02
CA ALA A 135 -1.17 5.97 -28.27
C ALA A 135 -2.19 7.13 -28.24
N SER A 136 -3.40 6.86 -27.77
CA SER A 136 -4.46 7.86 -27.64
C SER A 136 -5.49 7.46 -26.58
N ILE A 137 -6.21 8.46 -26.07
CA ILE A 137 -7.39 8.28 -25.21
C ILE A 137 -8.42 9.34 -25.56
N GLU A 138 -9.63 8.92 -25.91
CA GLU A 138 -10.67 9.77 -26.47
C GLU A 138 -12.07 9.37 -25.96
N ALA A 139 -12.91 10.36 -25.68
CA ALA A 139 -14.35 10.15 -25.47
C ALA A 139 -15.03 9.86 -26.82
N LYS A 140 -15.80 8.80 -26.89
CA LYS A 140 -16.60 8.42 -28.08
C LYS A 140 -18.02 8.93 -27.99
N ASP A 141 -18.57 8.95 -26.79
CA ASP A 141 -19.87 9.50 -26.43
C ASP A 141 -19.82 9.93 -24.96
N PRO A 142 -20.89 10.49 -24.35
CA PRO A 142 -20.87 10.96 -22.97
C PRO A 142 -20.47 9.92 -21.92
N LEU A 143 -20.66 8.63 -22.16
CA LEU A 143 -20.40 7.55 -21.21
C LEU A 143 -19.42 6.50 -21.71
N THR A 144 -18.82 6.67 -22.89
CA THR A 144 -17.88 5.71 -23.48
C THR A 144 -16.57 6.39 -23.86
N LEU A 145 -15.47 5.84 -23.43
CA LEU A 145 -14.14 6.24 -23.86
C LEU A 145 -13.39 5.04 -24.49
N GLU A 146 -12.46 5.37 -25.35
CA GLU A 146 -11.55 4.42 -26.00
C GLU A 146 -10.11 4.80 -25.68
N MET A 147 -9.35 3.83 -25.16
CA MET A 147 -7.90 3.95 -24.97
C MET A 147 -7.21 3.02 -25.98
N LYS A 148 -6.32 3.57 -26.80
CA LYS A 148 -5.50 2.82 -27.73
C LYS A 148 -4.07 2.74 -27.23
N LEU A 149 -3.49 1.56 -27.35
CA LEU A 149 -2.10 1.31 -26.98
C LEU A 149 -1.23 1.23 -28.25
N THR A 150 0.04 1.55 -28.12
CA THR A 150 1.08 1.36 -29.15
C THR A 150 1.51 -0.09 -29.25
N GLU A 151 1.45 -0.80 -28.11
CA GLU A 151 1.71 -2.23 -27.98
C GLU A 151 0.92 -2.81 -26.83
N SER A 152 0.65 -4.11 -26.85
CA SER A 152 -0.10 -4.77 -25.77
C SER A 152 0.71 -4.80 -24.48
N THR A 153 0.03 -4.55 -23.35
CA THR A 153 0.67 -4.60 -22.05
C THR A 153 -0.27 -5.15 -20.95
N ALA A 154 0.29 -5.96 -20.06
CA ALA A 154 -0.43 -6.56 -18.94
C ALA A 154 -0.73 -5.56 -17.82
N ILE A 155 -0.06 -4.39 -17.81
CA ILE A 155 -0.17 -3.45 -16.69
C ILE A 155 -1.36 -2.48 -16.79
N THR A 156 -2.08 -2.46 -17.91
CA THR A 156 -3.15 -1.47 -18.15
C THR A 156 -4.18 -1.41 -17.03
N LEU A 157 -4.84 -2.52 -16.75
CA LEU A 157 -5.93 -2.54 -15.76
C LEU A 157 -5.44 -2.36 -14.33
N VAL A 158 -4.34 -3.02 -13.95
CA VAL A 158 -3.79 -2.89 -12.60
C VAL A 158 -3.29 -1.47 -12.32
N SER A 159 -2.76 -0.78 -13.34
CA SER A 159 -2.38 0.63 -13.21
C SER A 159 -3.58 1.55 -13.00
N LEU A 160 -4.69 1.32 -13.71
CA LEU A 160 -5.93 2.07 -13.57
C LEU A 160 -6.68 1.78 -12.26
N ALA A 161 -6.41 0.64 -11.63
CA ALA A 161 -7.04 0.22 -10.36
C ALA A 161 -6.21 0.57 -9.12
N ARG A 162 -5.00 1.11 -9.31
CA ARG A 162 -4.08 1.41 -8.21
C ARG A 162 -4.64 2.47 -7.27
N HIS A 163 -4.44 2.28 -5.94
CA HIS A 163 -4.92 3.22 -4.92
C HIS A 163 -3.96 4.41 -4.76
N SER A 164 -2.78 4.16 -4.23
CA SER A 164 -1.79 5.21 -3.95
C SER A 164 -1.20 5.76 -5.25
N GLY A 165 -1.35 7.06 -5.48
CA GLY A 165 -0.99 7.70 -6.76
C GLY A 165 -1.82 7.18 -7.94
N GLY A 166 -3.09 6.81 -7.67
CA GLY A 166 -4.01 6.17 -8.60
C GLY A 166 -4.66 7.12 -9.61
N ALA A 167 -5.27 6.52 -10.63
CA ALA A 167 -5.98 7.18 -11.72
C ALA A 167 -7.39 7.61 -11.29
N TYR A 168 -7.49 8.48 -10.29
CA TYR A 168 -8.77 9.00 -9.79
C TYR A 168 -9.37 10.02 -10.74
N ILE A 169 -10.70 10.08 -10.76
CA ILE A 169 -11.43 10.92 -11.71
C ILE A 169 -11.84 12.23 -11.05
N TYR A 170 -11.48 13.33 -11.71
CA TYR A 170 -11.76 14.70 -11.34
C TYR A 170 -12.65 15.38 -12.41
N PRO A 171 -13.40 16.42 -12.08
CA PRO A 171 -14.03 17.26 -13.09
C PRO A 171 -13.01 17.79 -14.10
N LYS A 172 -13.37 17.76 -15.39
CA LYS A 172 -12.51 18.22 -16.50
C LYS A 172 -12.02 19.65 -16.28
N ASP A 173 -12.87 20.55 -15.81
CA ASP A 173 -12.54 21.94 -15.51
C ASP A 173 -11.45 22.08 -14.43
N LEU A 174 -11.40 21.18 -13.44
CA LEU A 174 -10.30 21.14 -12.47
C LEU A 174 -9.00 20.63 -13.11
N CYS A 175 -9.07 19.59 -13.94
CA CYS A 175 -7.90 19.10 -14.68
C CYS A 175 -7.28 20.18 -15.58
N GLU A 176 -8.14 21.00 -16.24
CA GLU A 176 -7.72 22.10 -17.09
C GLU A 176 -7.20 23.30 -16.28
N LYS A 177 -7.75 23.57 -15.09
CA LYS A 177 -7.29 24.62 -14.18
C LYS A 177 -5.94 24.29 -13.53
N TYR A 178 -5.67 23.00 -13.25
CA TYR A 178 -4.47 22.53 -12.58
C TYR A 178 -3.73 21.45 -13.41
N PRO A 179 -3.27 21.75 -14.63
CA PRO A 179 -2.79 20.72 -15.57
C PRO A 179 -1.46 20.08 -15.16
N ASP A 180 -0.65 20.75 -14.34
CA ASP A 180 0.72 20.38 -13.98
C ASP A 180 1.14 20.77 -12.56
N LYS A 181 0.19 21.16 -11.72
CA LYS A 181 0.38 21.44 -10.29
C LYS A 181 -0.70 20.74 -9.46
N PRO A 182 -0.46 20.52 -8.16
CA PRO A 182 -1.47 19.93 -7.27
C PRO A 182 -2.79 20.69 -7.28
N LEU A 183 -3.91 19.96 -7.10
CA LEU A 183 -5.23 20.56 -6.93
C LEU A 183 -5.28 21.38 -5.64
N GLU A 184 -6.00 22.49 -5.69
CA GLU A 184 -6.35 23.31 -4.52
C GLU A 184 -7.86 23.17 -4.16
N GLU A 185 -8.63 22.49 -5.02
CA GLU A 185 -10.06 22.18 -4.84
C GLU A 185 -10.24 20.65 -4.94
N PHE A 186 -10.97 20.08 -3.99
CA PHE A 186 -11.09 18.63 -3.86
C PHE A 186 -12.54 18.22 -4.10
N ILE A 187 -12.90 17.98 -5.37
CA ILE A 187 -14.22 17.58 -5.84
C ILE A 187 -14.09 16.21 -6.50
N GLY A 188 -14.68 15.19 -5.90
CA GLY A 188 -14.67 13.81 -6.39
C GLY A 188 -16.06 13.23 -6.52
N THR A 189 -16.13 11.90 -6.58
CA THR A 189 -17.35 11.10 -6.70
C THR A 189 -17.58 10.20 -5.49
N GLY A 190 -16.68 10.21 -4.52
CA GLY A 190 -16.69 9.32 -3.37
C GLY A 190 -17.81 9.59 -2.36
N PRO A 191 -17.99 8.67 -1.39
CA PRO A 191 -19.10 8.72 -0.42
C PRO A 191 -19.03 9.88 0.58
N PHE A 192 -17.86 10.53 0.69
CA PHE A 192 -17.68 11.72 1.51
C PHE A 192 -17.12 12.86 0.66
N LYS A 193 -17.53 14.08 0.94
CA LYS A 193 -17.04 15.30 0.29
C LYS A 193 -16.15 16.11 1.23
N PHE A 194 -15.10 16.70 0.69
CA PHE A 194 -14.22 17.62 1.40
C PHE A 194 -14.97 18.88 1.85
N VAL A 195 -14.67 19.34 3.06
CA VAL A 195 -15.24 20.58 3.62
C VAL A 195 -14.14 21.60 3.89
N GLU A 196 -13.17 21.25 4.73
CA GLU A 196 -12.10 22.16 5.10
C GLU A 196 -10.84 21.40 5.55
N TRP A 197 -9.71 22.05 5.41
CA TRP A 197 -8.43 21.63 5.96
C TRP A 197 -7.86 22.76 6.81
N LYS A 198 -7.76 22.52 8.09
CA LYS A 198 -7.05 23.39 9.04
C LYS A 198 -5.72 22.74 9.39
N PRO A 199 -4.60 23.20 8.83
CA PRO A 199 -3.30 22.59 9.04
C PRO A 199 -2.97 22.41 10.52
N GLN A 200 -2.43 21.26 10.87
CA GLN A 200 -2.10 20.81 12.23
C GLN A 200 -3.30 20.72 13.20
N GLN A 201 -4.51 20.83 12.70
CA GLN A 201 -5.73 20.67 13.51
C GLN A 201 -6.57 19.50 12.99
N TYR A 202 -7.09 19.59 11.76
CA TYR A 202 -7.85 18.51 11.13
C TYR A 202 -8.10 18.74 9.64
N ILE A 203 -8.40 17.63 8.96
CA ILE A 203 -9.05 17.61 7.65
C ILE A 203 -10.44 17.03 7.85
N LYS A 204 -11.47 17.75 7.38
CA LYS A 204 -12.87 17.40 7.54
C LYS A 204 -13.48 16.97 6.22
N VAL A 205 -14.14 15.82 6.23
CA VAL A 205 -15.01 15.36 5.15
C VAL A 205 -16.38 15.03 5.74
N VAL A 206 -17.45 15.26 4.96
CA VAL A 206 -18.84 14.98 5.35
C VAL A 206 -19.52 14.07 4.36
N ARG A 207 -20.54 13.33 4.80
CA ARG A 207 -21.32 12.45 3.94
C ARG A 207 -21.81 13.17 2.69
N PHE A 208 -21.71 12.51 1.55
CA PHE A 208 -22.30 12.97 0.29
C PHE A 208 -23.61 12.21 0.04
N ASP A 209 -24.75 12.85 0.33
CA ASP A 209 -26.06 12.19 0.30
C ASP A 209 -26.50 11.76 -1.12
N GLU A 210 -25.97 12.42 -2.18
CA GLU A 210 -26.21 12.03 -3.56
C GLU A 210 -25.23 10.98 -4.10
N TYR A 211 -24.38 10.39 -3.22
CA TYR A 211 -23.46 9.32 -3.61
C TYR A 211 -24.21 8.14 -4.21
N LYS A 212 -23.76 7.69 -5.39
CA LYS A 212 -24.33 6.53 -6.07
C LYS A 212 -23.43 5.29 -5.93
N PRO A 213 -23.68 4.40 -4.95
CA PRO A 213 -22.89 3.19 -4.78
C PRO A 213 -23.04 2.23 -5.98
N VAL A 214 -22.13 1.28 -6.09
CA VAL A 214 -22.30 0.10 -6.94
C VAL A 214 -23.28 -0.90 -6.29
N ASP A 215 -23.87 -1.80 -7.08
CA ASP A 215 -24.92 -2.70 -6.60
C ASP A 215 -24.39 -4.05 -6.03
N PHE A 216 -23.10 -4.31 -6.14
CA PHE A 216 -22.49 -5.53 -5.58
C PHE A 216 -21.92 -5.28 -4.17
N PRO A 217 -21.82 -6.34 -3.33
CA PRO A 217 -21.36 -6.22 -1.95
C PRO A 217 -19.98 -5.60 -1.81
N ALA A 218 -19.73 -4.93 -0.67
CA ALA A 218 -18.42 -4.41 -0.31
C ALA A 218 -17.35 -5.51 -0.34
N ASN A 219 -16.25 -5.26 -1.03
CA ASN A 219 -15.16 -6.21 -1.21
C ASN A 219 -13.83 -5.45 -1.37
N GLY A 220 -13.03 -5.42 -0.33
CA GLY A 220 -11.79 -4.65 -0.32
C GLY A 220 -12.06 -3.15 -0.45
N PHE A 221 -11.36 -2.49 -1.38
CA PHE A 221 -11.55 -1.05 -1.66
C PHE A 221 -12.76 -0.75 -2.55
N GLY A 222 -13.43 -1.77 -3.04
CA GLY A 222 -14.57 -1.64 -3.94
C GLY A 222 -15.86 -2.23 -3.38
N GLY A 223 -16.86 -2.32 -4.25
CA GLY A 223 -18.21 -2.72 -3.90
C GLY A 223 -19.02 -1.59 -3.25
N LYS A 224 -20.15 -1.95 -2.68
CA LYS A 224 -21.10 -0.99 -2.09
C LYS A 224 -20.49 -0.25 -0.91
N LYS A 225 -20.23 1.04 -1.08
CA LYS A 225 -19.76 1.95 -0.03
C LYS A 225 -20.97 2.69 0.55
N VAL A 226 -21.04 2.77 1.88
CA VAL A 226 -22.08 3.51 2.61
C VAL A 226 -21.38 4.44 3.60
N ALA A 227 -21.71 5.72 3.55
CA ALA A 227 -21.28 6.70 4.55
C ALA A 227 -22.28 6.69 5.71
N TYR A 228 -22.04 5.84 6.72
CA TYR A 228 -22.93 5.79 7.90
C TYR A 228 -22.75 6.99 8.81
N VAL A 229 -21.50 7.43 9.04
CA VAL A 229 -21.24 8.65 9.84
C VAL A 229 -21.53 9.92 9.03
N ASP A 230 -21.89 11.01 9.71
CA ASP A 230 -22.14 12.30 9.07
C ASP A 230 -20.83 12.98 8.68
N GLU A 231 -19.78 12.79 9.47
CA GLU A 231 -18.51 13.49 9.35
C GLU A 231 -17.35 12.58 9.74
N ILE A 232 -16.21 12.74 9.06
CA ILE A 232 -14.93 12.19 9.47
C ILE A 232 -13.95 13.35 9.65
N GLN A 233 -13.26 13.37 10.79
CA GLN A 233 -12.16 14.29 11.07
C GLN A 233 -10.85 13.51 11.10
N PHE A 234 -9.93 13.80 10.19
CA PHE A 234 -8.56 13.28 10.22
C PHE A 234 -7.70 14.28 10.99
N ILE A 235 -7.19 13.88 12.14
CA ILE A 235 -6.54 14.75 13.13
C ILE A 235 -5.06 14.38 13.20
N PRO A 236 -4.13 15.28 12.81
CA PRO A 236 -2.69 15.01 12.87
C PRO A 236 -2.19 15.09 14.31
N VAL A 237 -1.58 14.01 14.79
CA VAL A 237 -0.92 13.92 16.11
C VAL A 237 0.39 13.15 15.93
N LEU A 238 1.52 13.85 16.02
CA LEU A 238 2.84 13.29 15.72
C LEU A 238 3.26 12.22 16.72
N ASP A 239 3.07 12.49 18.02
CA ASP A 239 3.50 11.60 19.08
C ASP A 239 2.58 10.38 19.23
N GLN A 240 3.15 9.18 19.10
CA GLN A 240 2.42 7.91 19.13
C GLN A 240 1.75 7.65 20.49
N SER A 241 2.42 7.95 21.59
CA SER A 241 1.87 7.73 22.94
C SER A 241 0.66 8.62 23.18
N THR A 242 0.69 9.85 22.65
CA THR A 242 -0.46 10.77 22.68
C THR A 242 -1.62 10.20 21.85
N ARG A 243 -1.37 9.67 20.64
CA ARG A 243 -2.40 9.02 19.82
C ARG A 243 -3.05 7.86 20.57
N LEU A 244 -2.22 6.98 21.14
CA LEU A 244 -2.67 5.82 21.87
C LEU A 244 -3.54 6.21 23.09
N ASN A 245 -3.02 7.08 23.94
CA ASN A 245 -3.72 7.52 25.16
C ASN A 245 -5.05 8.22 24.85
N ALA A 246 -5.12 9.00 23.78
CA ALA A 246 -6.33 9.69 23.36
C ALA A 246 -7.44 8.74 22.87
N VAL A 247 -7.08 7.64 22.19
CA VAL A 247 -8.07 6.59 21.84
C VAL A 247 -8.47 5.78 23.07
N GLU A 248 -7.54 5.43 23.96
CA GLU A 248 -7.85 4.76 25.24
C GLU A 248 -8.76 5.61 26.12
N GLY A 249 -8.55 6.92 26.13
CA GLY A 249 -9.35 7.89 26.87
C GLY A 249 -10.69 8.26 26.24
N GLY A 250 -10.98 7.76 25.01
CA GLY A 250 -12.22 8.03 24.28
C GLY A 250 -12.31 9.42 23.65
N GLU A 251 -11.21 10.16 23.54
CA GLU A 251 -11.15 11.44 22.82
C GLU A 251 -11.21 11.26 21.33
N TYR A 252 -10.54 10.19 20.81
CA TYR A 252 -10.53 9.79 19.42
C TYR A 252 -11.06 8.37 19.26
N ASP A 253 -11.47 8.03 18.03
CA ASP A 253 -12.15 6.78 17.71
C ASP A 253 -11.24 5.73 17.09
N PHE A 254 -10.17 6.17 16.43
CA PHE A 254 -9.28 5.28 15.67
C PHE A 254 -7.87 5.87 15.57
N SER A 255 -6.85 5.01 15.66
CA SER A 255 -5.46 5.36 15.35
C SER A 255 -4.76 4.24 14.58
N ASP A 256 -4.04 4.61 13.51
CA ASP A 256 -3.09 3.74 12.81
C ASP A 256 -1.67 3.90 13.40
N PHE A 257 -0.74 3.05 12.97
CA PHE A 257 0.70 3.10 13.32
C PHE A 257 0.97 3.14 14.82
N ILE A 258 0.37 2.21 15.56
CA ILE A 258 0.72 1.93 16.94
C ILE A 258 1.88 0.92 16.97
N ALA A 259 2.82 1.06 17.91
CA ALA A 259 3.93 0.13 18.04
C ALA A 259 3.45 -1.28 18.37
N GLY A 260 4.06 -2.28 17.76
CA GLY A 260 3.65 -3.68 17.90
C GLY A 260 3.88 -4.26 19.31
N ASP A 261 4.79 -3.70 20.09
CA ASP A 261 5.04 -4.08 21.50
C ASP A 261 3.85 -3.74 22.41
N GLU A 262 3.05 -2.72 22.08
CA GLU A 262 1.82 -2.38 22.78
C GLU A 262 0.70 -3.43 22.61
N TYR A 263 0.80 -4.30 21.60
CA TYR A 263 -0.24 -5.28 21.31
C TYR A 263 -0.58 -6.17 22.51
N SER A 264 0.44 -6.70 23.21
CA SER A 264 0.23 -7.59 24.37
C SER A 264 -0.53 -6.93 25.51
N ARG A 265 -0.39 -5.60 25.66
CA ARG A 265 -1.12 -4.79 26.65
C ARG A 265 -2.55 -4.48 26.22
N LEU A 266 -2.74 -4.22 24.92
CA LEU A 266 -3.99 -3.67 24.38
C LEU A 266 -4.98 -4.72 23.88
N LYS A 267 -4.52 -5.93 23.51
CA LYS A 267 -5.38 -6.97 22.89
C LYS A 267 -6.58 -7.38 23.73
N ASP A 268 -6.48 -7.31 25.05
CA ASP A 268 -7.51 -7.68 26.00
C ASP A 268 -8.19 -6.46 26.65
N ASN A 269 -7.91 -5.24 26.18
CA ASN A 269 -8.53 -4.02 26.70
C ASN A 269 -10.03 -3.97 26.31
N PRO A 270 -10.96 -3.94 27.29
CA PRO A 270 -12.40 -3.99 27.01
C PRO A 270 -12.94 -2.75 26.29
N SER A 271 -12.22 -1.62 26.36
CA SER A 271 -12.62 -0.36 25.73
C SER A 271 -12.15 -0.22 24.29
N LEU A 272 -11.27 -1.12 23.82
CA LEU A 272 -10.61 -1.03 22.52
C LEU A 272 -10.80 -2.28 21.67
N GLN A 273 -10.57 -2.12 20.41
CA GLN A 273 -10.32 -3.17 19.44
C GLN A 273 -8.84 -3.09 19.03
N ALA A 274 -8.09 -4.14 19.33
CA ALA A 274 -6.71 -4.30 18.88
C ALA A 274 -6.72 -4.95 17.47
N LEU A 275 -6.24 -4.26 16.46
CA LEU A 275 -6.42 -4.58 15.05
C LEU A 275 -5.06 -4.77 14.35
N PRO A 276 -4.39 -5.93 14.49
CA PRO A 276 -3.18 -6.21 13.73
C PRO A 276 -3.53 -6.35 12.25
N SER A 277 -2.84 -5.61 11.38
CA SER A 277 -3.01 -5.76 9.93
C SER A 277 -2.25 -6.98 9.39
N ALA A 278 -2.63 -7.46 8.21
CA ALA A 278 -1.79 -8.40 7.48
C ALA A 278 -0.42 -7.77 7.16
N LEU A 279 0.60 -8.61 6.92
CA LEU A 279 1.91 -8.17 6.47
C LEU A 279 1.77 -7.65 5.04
N ARG A 280 1.89 -6.35 4.83
CA ARG A 280 1.60 -5.69 3.54
C ARG A 280 2.67 -4.68 3.13
N ALA A 281 3.77 -4.62 3.85
CA ALA A 281 4.90 -3.76 3.56
C ALA A 281 6.22 -4.50 3.80
N SER A 282 7.32 -3.97 3.28
CA SER A 282 8.68 -4.47 3.55
C SER A 282 9.62 -3.32 3.80
N PHE A 283 10.58 -3.51 4.68
CA PHE A 283 11.75 -2.64 4.76
C PHE A 283 12.76 -3.02 3.68
N VAL A 284 13.36 -2.01 3.07
CA VAL A 284 14.34 -2.18 2.00
C VAL A 284 15.52 -1.25 2.20
N PHE A 285 16.71 -1.80 2.06
CA PHE A 285 17.97 -1.09 1.97
C PHE A 285 18.35 -0.96 0.51
N PHE A 286 18.26 0.24 -0.06
CA PHE A 286 18.64 0.52 -1.43
C PHE A 286 20.12 0.89 -1.52
N PHE A 287 20.82 0.27 -2.46
CA PHE A 287 22.22 0.57 -2.74
C PHE A 287 22.36 1.59 -3.88
N ASN A 288 23.31 2.49 -3.74
CA ASN A 288 23.69 3.40 -4.78
C ASN A 288 24.57 2.70 -5.82
N LYS A 289 24.07 2.52 -7.03
CA LYS A 289 24.79 1.87 -8.13
C LYS A 289 25.39 2.86 -9.13
N ARG A 290 25.19 4.18 -8.92
CA ARG A 290 25.76 5.24 -9.79
C ARG A 290 27.04 5.83 -9.24
N ALA A 291 27.22 5.91 -7.91
CA ALA A 291 28.41 6.44 -7.26
C ALA A 291 28.83 5.58 -6.06
N GLY A 292 30.00 5.85 -5.53
CA GLY A 292 30.52 5.21 -4.31
C GLY A 292 30.87 3.73 -4.46
N ILE A 293 31.13 3.11 -3.32
CA ILE A 293 31.64 1.71 -3.22
C ILE A 293 30.54 0.67 -3.46
N MET A 294 29.27 1.03 -3.33
CA MET A 294 28.14 0.13 -3.57
C MET A 294 27.88 -0.13 -5.06
N LYS A 295 28.68 0.48 -5.98
CA LYS A 295 28.73 0.07 -7.40
C LYS A 295 29.22 -1.36 -7.56
N ASP A 296 30.12 -1.82 -6.69
CA ASP A 296 30.65 -3.17 -6.71
C ASP A 296 29.61 -4.15 -6.14
N VAL A 297 29.28 -5.18 -6.93
CA VAL A 297 28.36 -6.23 -6.51
C VAL A 297 28.89 -7.05 -5.34
N LYS A 298 30.21 -7.28 -5.25
CA LYS A 298 30.82 -7.99 -4.12
C LYS A 298 30.64 -7.25 -2.79
N MET A 299 30.71 -5.92 -2.82
CA MET A 299 30.38 -5.10 -1.63
C MET A 299 28.95 -5.32 -1.19
N ARG A 300 27.99 -5.33 -2.12
CA ARG A 300 26.59 -5.57 -1.82
C ARG A 300 26.33 -7.00 -1.34
N GLU A 301 27.03 -7.98 -1.92
CA GLU A 301 26.97 -9.37 -1.49
C GLU A 301 27.51 -9.55 -0.05
N ALA A 302 28.63 -8.90 0.27
CA ALA A 302 29.18 -8.90 1.63
C ALA A 302 28.19 -8.30 2.64
N VAL A 303 27.50 -7.20 2.29
CA VAL A 303 26.46 -6.61 3.13
C VAL A 303 25.28 -7.59 3.33
N LEU A 304 24.75 -8.19 2.25
CA LEU A 304 23.65 -9.15 2.34
C LEU A 304 24.01 -10.37 3.18
N THR A 305 25.22 -10.90 2.99
CA THR A 305 25.71 -12.09 3.70
C THR A 305 25.87 -11.86 5.22
N ALA A 306 26.28 -10.65 5.62
CA ALA A 306 26.47 -10.30 7.03
C ALA A 306 25.16 -10.20 7.83
N LEU A 307 24.02 -9.98 7.16
CA LEU A 307 22.77 -9.62 7.83
C LEU A 307 21.95 -10.85 8.25
N ASP A 308 21.58 -10.87 9.54
CA ASP A 308 20.51 -11.67 10.12
C ASP A 308 19.28 -10.76 10.27
N MET A 309 18.22 -11.06 9.53
CA MET A 309 17.05 -10.19 9.42
C MET A 309 16.13 -10.26 10.65
N ALA A 310 16.05 -11.43 11.31
CA ALA A 310 15.10 -11.62 12.41
C ALA A 310 15.35 -10.67 13.60
N PRO A 311 16.59 -10.50 14.13
CA PRO A 311 16.84 -9.54 15.21
C PRO A 311 16.50 -8.10 14.83
N MET A 312 16.65 -7.73 13.55
CA MET A 312 16.30 -6.40 13.06
C MET A 312 14.78 -6.15 13.09
N LEU A 313 14.01 -7.14 12.66
CA LEU A 313 12.53 -7.06 12.63
C LEU A 313 11.93 -7.12 14.04
N ILE A 314 12.50 -7.95 14.94
CA ILE A 314 12.04 -8.06 16.33
C ILE A 314 12.15 -6.71 17.04
N VAL A 315 13.28 -6.02 16.93
CA VAL A 315 13.47 -4.75 17.65
C VAL A 315 12.61 -3.61 17.09
N ASP A 316 12.23 -3.68 15.82
CA ASP A 316 11.42 -2.65 15.16
C ASP A 316 9.91 -2.90 15.30
N LYS A 317 9.48 -4.17 15.28
CA LYS A 317 8.06 -4.55 15.21
C LYS A 317 7.54 -5.27 16.46
N GLY A 318 8.40 -5.72 17.35
CA GLY A 318 8.04 -6.44 18.57
C GLY A 318 7.43 -7.81 18.28
N ASP A 319 6.12 -7.97 18.52
CA ASP A 319 5.39 -9.24 18.40
C ASP A 319 5.48 -9.85 16.99
N GLU A 320 5.71 -11.16 16.91
CA GLU A 320 5.84 -11.93 15.67
C GLU A 320 4.65 -11.82 14.69
N LYS A 321 3.50 -11.33 15.16
CA LYS A 321 2.34 -11.04 14.29
C LYS A 321 2.58 -9.90 13.31
N PHE A 322 3.55 -9.03 13.59
CA PHE A 322 3.77 -7.80 12.83
C PHE A 322 4.93 -7.88 11.86
N TRP A 323 5.60 -9.02 11.76
CA TRP A 323 6.71 -9.19 10.83
C TRP A 323 6.86 -10.64 10.37
N GLY A 324 7.60 -10.84 9.28
CA GLY A 324 7.90 -12.16 8.76
C GLY A 324 9.12 -12.17 7.85
N ILE A 325 9.86 -13.28 7.92
CA ILE A 325 10.97 -13.56 7.03
C ILE A 325 10.42 -14.05 5.69
N ASN A 326 10.80 -13.38 4.62
CA ASN A 326 10.33 -13.71 3.27
C ASN A 326 11.38 -13.32 2.21
N PRO A 327 12.04 -14.31 1.55
CA PRO A 327 13.01 -14.06 0.48
C PRO A 327 12.38 -13.56 -0.81
N GLY A 328 11.09 -13.85 -1.04
CA GLY A 328 10.39 -13.44 -2.25
C GLY A 328 10.27 -11.91 -2.36
N LEU A 329 10.36 -11.38 -3.57
CA LEU A 329 10.19 -9.95 -3.82
C LEU A 329 8.75 -9.48 -3.60
N VAL A 330 7.81 -10.40 -3.55
CA VAL A 330 6.38 -10.19 -3.28
C VAL A 330 5.97 -10.87 -1.97
N LEU A 331 4.75 -10.60 -1.48
CA LEU A 331 4.17 -11.28 -0.32
C LEU A 331 4.08 -12.77 -0.55
N LYS A 332 4.22 -13.55 0.51
CA LYS A 332 4.13 -15.01 0.46
C LYS A 332 2.77 -15.51 -0.03
N GLU A 333 1.71 -14.75 0.22
CA GLU A 333 0.34 -15.04 -0.23
C GLU A 333 0.05 -14.58 -1.67
N SER A 334 1.00 -13.89 -2.31
CA SER A 334 0.87 -13.44 -3.69
C SER A 334 0.95 -14.60 -4.68
N ILE A 335 0.14 -14.55 -5.73
CA ILE A 335 0.24 -15.49 -6.87
C ILE A 335 1.58 -15.40 -7.60
N TRP A 336 2.36 -14.34 -7.37
CA TRP A 336 3.67 -14.07 -7.93
C TRP A 336 4.83 -14.54 -7.05
N TRP A 337 4.54 -15.14 -5.88
CA TRP A 337 5.57 -15.50 -4.92
C TRP A 337 6.48 -16.63 -5.42
N SER A 338 7.78 -16.46 -5.19
CA SER A 338 8.81 -17.47 -5.43
C SER A 338 9.83 -17.41 -4.30
N ASP A 339 10.49 -18.53 -4.00
CA ASP A 339 11.59 -18.61 -3.03
C ASP A 339 12.98 -18.69 -3.67
N ILE A 340 13.08 -18.38 -4.96
CA ILE A 340 14.35 -18.30 -5.69
C ILE A 340 15.29 -17.31 -4.98
N GLY A 341 16.54 -17.75 -4.74
CA GLY A 341 17.55 -16.95 -4.05
C GLY A 341 17.48 -17.00 -2.52
N LYS A 342 16.61 -17.85 -1.94
CA LYS A 342 16.46 -17.99 -0.49
C LYS A 342 17.76 -18.38 0.22
N GLU A 343 18.68 -19.07 -0.45
CA GLU A 343 19.99 -19.46 0.06
C GLU A 343 20.95 -18.27 0.25
N MET A 344 20.69 -17.16 -0.46
CA MET A 344 21.45 -15.92 -0.31
C MET A 344 20.83 -14.98 0.72
N TYR A 345 19.58 -15.20 1.08
CA TYR A 345 18.82 -14.36 1.98
C TYR A 345 18.99 -14.76 3.44
N ASN A 346 19.13 -13.76 4.35
CA ASN A 346 19.13 -13.97 5.80
C ASN A 346 20.24 -14.95 6.29
N GLN A 347 21.46 -14.83 5.76
CA GLN A 347 22.56 -15.74 6.08
C GLN A 347 23.14 -15.48 7.48
N GLY A 348 23.34 -14.21 7.87
CA GLY A 348 23.97 -13.83 9.13
C GLY A 348 25.40 -14.34 9.27
N ASP A 349 26.07 -14.66 8.16
CA ASP A 349 27.42 -15.27 8.14
C ASP A 349 28.50 -14.17 8.13
N ILE A 350 28.89 -13.76 9.32
CA ILE A 350 29.91 -12.72 9.52
C ILE A 350 31.28 -13.11 8.96
N GLU A 351 31.67 -14.36 9.05
CA GLU A 351 33.01 -14.80 8.59
C GLU A 351 33.05 -14.82 7.05
N LYS A 352 32.02 -15.33 6.40
CA LYS A 352 31.90 -15.27 4.94
C LYS A 352 31.82 -13.81 4.46
N ALA A 353 31.10 -12.96 5.16
CA ALA A 353 31.02 -11.52 4.84
C ALA A 353 32.40 -10.83 4.91
N LYS A 354 33.23 -11.16 5.91
CA LYS A 354 34.62 -10.66 6.01
C LYS A 354 35.46 -11.07 4.80
N MET A 355 35.33 -12.31 4.35
CA MET A 355 36.06 -12.81 3.17
C MET A 355 35.63 -12.03 1.92
N LEU A 356 34.33 -11.91 1.68
CA LEU A 356 33.78 -11.12 0.55
C LEU A 356 34.22 -9.65 0.60
N LEU A 357 34.23 -9.06 1.79
CA LEU A 357 34.67 -7.69 2.00
C LEU A 357 36.15 -7.50 1.63
N GLN A 358 37.01 -8.46 2.00
CA GLN A 358 38.45 -8.47 1.61
C GLN A 358 38.60 -8.64 0.10
N GLU A 359 37.82 -9.53 -0.53
CA GLU A 359 37.83 -9.77 -1.96
C GLU A 359 37.37 -8.56 -2.77
N SER A 360 36.48 -7.72 -2.22
CA SER A 360 36.04 -6.47 -2.86
C SER A 360 37.13 -5.39 -2.87
N GLY A 361 38.22 -5.59 -2.12
CA GLY A 361 39.30 -4.62 -1.99
C GLY A 361 38.98 -3.45 -1.06
N TYR A 362 37.94 -3.55 -0.22
CA TYR A 362 37.56 -2.54 0.77
C TYR A 362 38.68 -2.25 1.76
N LYS A 363 38.94 -0.97 2.02
CA LYS A 363 40.04 -0.47 2.88
C LYS A 363 39.57 0.31 4.10
N GLY A 364 38.26 0.21 4.44
CA GLY A 364 37.68 0.94 5.58
C GLY A 364 37.07 2.29 5.20
N GLU A 365 36.77 2.49 3.92
CA GLU A 365 36.05 3.66 3.46
C GLU A 365 34.72 3.80 4.21
N LYS A 366 34.35 5.05 4.51
CA LYS A 366 33.10 5.34 5.18
C LYS A 366 31.90 5.06 4.25
N ILE A 367 30.95 4.27 4.72
CA ILE A 367 29.67 3.99 4.03
C ILE A 367 28.60 4.90 4.59
N VAL A 368 28.14 5.85 3.80
CA VAL A 368 27.07 6.79 4.18
C VAL A 368 25.71 6.11 4.05
N TRP A 369 25.07 5.85 5.18
CA TRP A 369 23.73 5.23 5.22
C TRP A 369 22.69 6.22 5.73
N MET A 370 21.77 6.65 4.85
CA MET A 370 20.69 7.59 5.18
C MET A 370 19.43 6.84 5.69
N VAL A 371 18.86 7.35 6.78
CA VAL A 371 17.60 6.87 7.36
C VAL A 371 16.70 8.06 7.69
N SER A 372 15.37 7.87 7.54
CA SER A 372 14.39 8.95 7.75
C SER A 372 13.99 9.16 9.22
N ALA A 373 14.31 8.22 10.09
CA ALA A 373 14.11 8.30 11.52
C ALA A 373 15.14 7.39 12.19
N GLU A 374 15.44 7.62 13.44
CA GLU A 374 16.20 6.68 14.22
C GLU A 374 15.39 5.38 14.35
N SER A 375 15.92 4.28 13.79
CA SER A 375 15.28 2.97 13.77
C SER A 375 16.20 1.97 14.43
N ASP A 376 15.71 1.31 15.45
CA ASP A 376 16.45 0.24 16.14
C ASP A 376 16.88 -0.88 15.18
N MET A 377 16.05 -1.14 14.16
CA MET A 377 16.39 -2.07 13.08
C MET A 377 17.71 -1.68 12.38
N THR A 378 17.88 -0.41 12.01
CA THR A 378 19.11 0.04 11.33
C THR A 378 20.31 0.07 12.26
N LEU A 379 20.11 0.31 13.55
CA LEU A 379 21.18 0.19 14.55
C LEU A 379 21.65 -1.26 14.72
N VAL A 380 20.73 -2.24 14.70
CA VAL A 380 21.09 -3.68 14.72
C VAL A 380 21.83 -4.05 13.44
N ALA A 381 21.35 -3.64 12.27
CA ALA A 381 22.02 -3.87 10.99
C ALA A 381 23.45 -3.28 11.00
N LYS A 382 23.59 -2.03 11.44
CA LYS A 382 24.91 -1.38 11.60
C LYS A 382 25.86 -2.23 12.46
N LYS A 383 25.41 -2.70 13.63
CA LYS A 383 26.24 -3.54 14.53
C LYS A 383 26.65 -4.86 13.88
N GLN A 384 25.79 -5.49 13.08
CA GLN A 384 26.14 -6.71 12.35
C GLN A 384 27.19 -6.41 11.29
N LEU A 385 27.05 -5.34 10.52
CA LEU A 385 28.01 -4.91 9.50
C LEU A 385 29.36 -4.50 10.10
N GLU A 386 29.37 -3.76 11.20
CA GLU A 386 30.61 -3.39 11.91
C GLU A 386 31.38 -4.62 12.42
N LYS A 387 30.68 -5.68 12.87
CA LYS A 387 31.32 -6.97 13.21
C LYS A 387 31.99 -7.65 12.00
N ALA A 388 31.44 -7.45 10.80
CA ALA A 388 32.02 -7.92 9.55
C ALA A 388 33.16 -7.02 9.05
N GLY A 389 33.38 -5.85 9.66
CA GLY A 389 34.48 -4.93 9.33
C GLY A 389 34.09 -3.72 8.48
N PHE A 390 32.79 -3.48 8.28
CA PHE A 390 32.32 -2.29 7.59
C PHE A 390 32.41 -1.03 8.48
N ASN A 391 32.70 0.11 7.89
CA ASN A 391 32.73 1.42 8.56
C ASN A 391 31.45 2.21 8.20
N ILE A 392 30.41 2.12 9.04
CA ILE A 392 29.08 2.66 8.76
C ILE A 392 28.87 4.04 9.39
N ASP A 393 28.61 5.03 8.56
CA ASP A 393 28.16 6.38 8.92
C ASP A 393 26.65 6.49 8.78
N LEU A 394 25.90 6.17 9.85
CA LEU A 394 24.44 6.23 9.86
C LEU A 394 23.98 7.69 10.03
N GLN A 395 23.32 8.24 9.04
CA GLN A 395 22.83 9.62 9.01
C GLN A 395 21.30 9.66 9.11
N THR A 396 20.80 10.10 10.26
CA THR A 396 19.36 10.31 10.49
C THR A 396 18.95 11.71 10.04
N MET A 397 17.84 11.82 9.33
CA MET A 397 17.29 13.08 8.84
C MET A 397 15.78 12.99 8.63
N GLU A 398 15.11 14.12 8.46
CA GLU A 398 13.70 14.18 8.08
C GLU A 398 13.44 13.48 6.74
N PHE A 399 12.30 12.80 6.62
CA PHE A 399 11.95 12.02 5.41
C PHE A 399 11.94 12.87 4.13
N ALA A 400 11.47 14.13 4.20
CA ALA A 400 11.48 15.03 3.05
C ALA A 400 12.91 15.33 2.60
N THR A 401 13.82 15.60 3.53
CA THR A 401 15.26 15.82 3.28
C THR A 401 15.90 14.58 2.68
N MET A 402 15.64 13.40 3.22
CA MET A 402 16.14 12.14 2.66
C MET A 402 15.61 11.91 1.24
N SER A 403 14.33 12.18 1.01
CA SER A 403 13.67 12.01 -0.29
C SER A 403 14.25 12.94 -1.37
N GLU A 404 14.72 14.11 -0.99
CA GLU A 404 15.45 15.01 -1.88
C GLU A 404 16.89 14.53 -2.11
N ARG A 405 17.63 14.27 -1.01
CA ARG A 405 19.04 13.88 -1.07
C ARG A 405 19.30 12.59 -1.83
N ARG A 406 18.40 11.59 -1.74
CA ARG A 406 18.57 10.32 -2.44
C ARG A 406 18.60 10.44 -3.96
N ASN A 407 18.16 11.57 -4.54
CA ASN A 407 18.24 11.83 -5.98
C ASN A 407 19.65 12.25 -6.43
N ASN A 408 20.52 12.66 -5.49
CA ASN A 408 21.91 12.98 -5.78
C ASN A 408 22.82 11.82 -5.38
N PRO A 409 23.40 11.06 -6.33
CA PRO A 409 24.20 9.88 -6.04
C PRO A 409 25.50 10.16 -5.27
N GLU A 410 26.02 11.41 -5.26
CA GLU A 410 27.26 11.77 -4.57
C GLU A 410 27.11 11.90 -3.05
N LEU A 411 25.86 11.78 -2.50
CA LEU A 411 25.58 12.08 -1.10
C LEU A 411 25.39 10.85 -0.22
N TRP A 412 25.35 9.64 -0.78
CA TRP A 412 25.01 8.42 -0.02
C TRP A 412 25.47 7.15 -0.72
N ASP A 413 25.61 6.08 0.06
CA ASP A 413 25.88 4.72 -0.41
C ASP A 413 24.67 3.78 -0.21
N VAL A 414 23.94 3.95 0.91
CA VAL A 414 22.75 3.17 1.27
C VAL A 414 21.66 4.11 1.77
N PHE A 415 20.39 3.83 1.47
CA PHE A 415 19.28 4.41 2.23
C PHE A 415 18.22 3.38 2.54
N THR A 416 17.52 3.59 3.67
CA THR A 416 16.42 2.73 4.12
C THR A 416 15.08 3.38 3.85
N THR A 417 14.12 2.59 3.35
CA THR A 417 12.72 3.01 3.25
C THR A 417 11.79 1.81 3.39
N GLY A 418 10.52 2.08 3.69
CA GLY A 418 9.44 1.11 3.58
C GLY A 418 8.89 1.05 2.16
N MET A 419 8.43 -0.11 1.75
CA MET A 419 7.67 -0.33 0.51
C MET A 419 6.37 -1.05 0.83
N THR A 420 5.26 -0.57 0.28
CA THR A 420 3.98 -1.26 0.30
C THR A 420 3.85 -2.23 -0.86
N TRP A 421 3.17 -3.33 -0.62
CA TRP A 421 2.88 -4.33 -1.62
C TRP A 421 1.87 -3.83 -2.65
N GLN A 422 2.03 -4.33 -3.87
CA GLN A 422 1.20 -3.99 -5.01
C GLN A 422 0.53 -5.25 -5.57
N ALA A 423 -0.58 -5.06 -6.27
CA ALA A 423 -1.30 -6.14 -6.93
C ALA A 423 -0.47 -6.84 -8.02
N ASP A 424 0.44 -6.10 -8.63
CA ASP A 424 1.30 -6.58 -9.71
C ASP A 424 2.75 -6.20 -9.45
N PRO A 425 3.72 -7.11 -9.64
CA PRO A 425 5.15 -6.85 -9.44
C PRO A 425 5.69 -5.64 -10.20
N SER A 426 5.18 -5.35 -11.40
CA SER A 426 5.59 -4.18 -12.20
C SER A 426 5.39 -2.84 -11.49
N MET A 427 4.59 -2.83 -10.43
CA MET A 427 4.29 -1.64 -9.65
C MET A 427 5.16 -1.52 -8.39
N LEU A 428 6.03 -2.49 -8.12
CA LEU A 428 6.93 -2.46 -6.97
C LEU A 428 8.03 -1.42 -7.19
N THR A 429 8.24 -0.58 -6.19
CA THR A 429 9.29 0.45 -6.22
C THR A 429 10.68 -0.13 -6.49
N ILE A 430 10.95 -1.32 -5.93
CA ILE A 430 12.22 -2.03 -6.12
C ILE A 430 12.47 -2.47 -7.57
N LEU A 431 11.41 -2.60 -8.37
CA LEU A 431 11.46 -2.94 -9.79
C LEU A 431 11.30 -1.70 -10.70
N THR A 432 11.50 -0.49 -10.18
CA THR A 432 11.41 0.76 -10.94
C THR A 432 12.82 1.25 -11.30
N PRO A 433 13.27 1.16 -12.56
CA PRO A 433 14.66 1.44 -12.95
C PRO A 433 15.15 2.83 -12.54
N GLY A 434 14.38 3.88 -12.77
CA GLY A 434 14.72 5.27 -12.45
C GLY A 434 14.59 5.64 -10.96
N TYR A 435 14.16 4.72 -10.08
CA TYR A 435 14.10 4.99 -8.66
C TYR A 435 15.51 5.10 -8.06
N PRO A 436 15.76 5.98 -7.08
CA PRO A 436 17.06 6.10 -6.41
C PRO A 436 17.59 4.76 -5.93
N GLY A 437 18.84 4.48 -6.26
CA GLY A 437 19.46 3.17 -6.26
C GLY A 437 19.73 2.67 -7.68
N TRP A 438 18.89 3.04 -8.63
CA TRP A 438 19.07 2.92 -10.08
C TRP A 438 19.48 1.51 -10.53
N TRP A 439 18.58 0.56 -10.35
CA TRP A 439 18.75 -0.76 -10.95
C TRP A 439 18.42 -0.67 -12.43
N GLU A 440 19.44 -0.48 -13.24
CA GLU A 440 19.34 -0.14 -14.67
C GLU A 440 20.21 -1.07 -15.52
N SER A 441 20.50 -2.30 -15.05
CA SER A 441 21.26 -3.23 -15.87
C SER A 441 20.47 -3.58 -17.15
N PRO A 442 21.14 -3.73 -18.32
CA PRO A 442 20.44 -4.06 -19.55
C PRO A 442 19.58 -5.32 -19.45
N LYS A 443 20.07 -6.34 -18.74
CA LYS A 443 19.33 -7.59 -18.51
C LYS A 443 18.06 -7.36 -17.71
N PHE A 444 18.11 -6.52 -16.66
CA PHE A 444 16.92 -6.18 -15.87
C PHE A 444 15.88 -5.40 -16.72
N ILE A 445 16.33 -4.41 -17.49
CA ILE A 445 15.43 -3.61 -18.34
C ILE A 445 14.71 -4.52 -19.35
N ASP A 446 15.43 -5.42 -20.01
CA ASP A 446 14.87 -6.39 -20.97
C ASP A 446 13.85 -7.33 -20.32
N LEU A 447 14.18 -7.89 -19.14
CA LEU A 447 13.25 -8.74 -18.38
C LEU A 447 12.01 -7.97 -17.92
N LEU A 448 12.17 -6.73 -17.46
CA LEU A 448 11.05 -5.91 -17.00
C LEU A 448 10.11 -5.56 -18.17
N ASP A 449 10.67 -5.24 -19.34
CA ASP A 449 9.88 -4.97 -20.54
C ASP A 449 9.11 -6.22 -20.98
N LYS A 450 9.78 -7.36 -21.04
CA LYS A 450 9.15 -8.66 -21.32
C LYS A 450 8.07 -9.00 -20.29
N PHE A 451 8.30 -8.74 -18.99
CA PHE A 451 7.30 -8.92 -17.93
C PHE A 451 6.07 -8.03 -18.14
N ASN A 452 6.27 -6.79 -18.55
CA ASN A 452 5.18 -5.82 -18.76
C ASN A 452 4.35 -6.11 -20.02
N THR A 453 4.94 -6.72 -21.06
CA THR A 453 4.28 -6.96 -22.34
C THR A 453 3.73 -8.39 -22.50
N GLU A 454 4.23 -9.36 -21.73
CA GLU A 454 3.69 -10.72 -21.73
C GLU A 454 2.30 -10.77 -21.08
N LEU A 455 1.30 -11.33 -21.77
CA LEU A 455 -0.09 -11.42 -21.32
C LEU A 455 -0.45 -12.78 -20.71
N ASP A 456 0.30 -13.83 -21.08
CA ASP A 456 0.11 -15.17 -20.53
C ASP A 456 0.70 -15.23 -19.10
N PHE A 457 -0.13 -15.61 -18.13
CA PHE A 457 0.28 -15.62 -16.72
C PHE A 457 1.47 -16.54 -16.46
N ASP A 458 1.47 -17.76 -17.00
CA ASP A 458 2.51 -18.75 -16.69
C ASP A 458 3.87 -18.32 -17.26
N LYS A 459 3.86 -17.72 -18.46
CA LYS A 459 5.08 -17.16 -19.06
C LYS A 459 5.54 -15.93 -18.28
N ARG A 460 4.61 -15.05 -17.91
CA ARG A 460 4.89 -13.86 -17.13
C ARG A 460 5.44 -14.21 -15.75
N TYR A 461 4.90 -15.26 -15.11
CA TYR A 461 5.41 -15.78 -13.84
C TYR A 461 6.88 -16.24 -13.97
N LYS A 462 7.24 -16.97 -15.04
CA LYS A 462 8.62 -17.35 -15.28
C LYS A 462 9.56 -16.16 -15.45
N VAL A 463 9.11 -15.11 -16.14
CA VAL A 463 9.90 -13.88 -16.24
C VAL A 463 10.09 -13.22 -14.87
N MET A 464 9.08 -13.27 -13.99
CA MET A 464 9.22 -12.79 -12.62
C MET A 464 10.24 -13.61 -11.81
N GLU A 465 10.28 -14.92 -12.01
CA GLU A 465 11.31 -15.79 -11.41
C GLU A 465 12.71 -15.41 -11.92
N GLU A 466 12.89 -15.16 -13.22
CA GLU A 466 14.15 -14.67 -13.81
C GLU A 466 14.56 -13.29 -13.24
N ILE A 467 13.60 -12.40 -13.01
CA ILE A 467 13.85 -11.10 -12.35
C ILE A 467 14.32 -11.31 -10.90
N GLN A 468 13.69 -12.21 -10.16
CA GLN A 468 14.07 -12.51 -8.76
C GLN A 468 15.44 -13.17 -8.68
N GLU A 469 15.79 -14.09 -9.59
CA GLU A 469 17.13 -14.66 -9.70
C GLU A 469 18.18 -13.58 -9.98
N LEU A 470 17.89 -12.68 -10.92
CA LEU A 470 18.77 -11.56 -11.25
C LEU A 470 18.90 -10.59 -10.05
N PHE A 471 17.83 -10.38 -9.29
CA PHE A 471 17.86 -9.56 -8.08
C PHE A 471 18.89 -10.09 -7.07
N TYR A 472 18.92 -11.38 -6.83
CA TYR A 472 19.90 -12.00 -5.92
C TYR A 472 21.31 -12.09 -6.53
N THR A 473 21.44 -12.08 -7.85
CA THR A 473 22.74 -12.04 -8.54
C THR A 473 23.35 -10.65 -8.54
N GLU A 474 22.54 -9.60 -8.80
CA GLU A 474 23.03 -8.23 -8.88
C GLU A 474 22.87 -7.43 -7.58
N ILE A 475 22.07 -7.91 -6.66
CA ILE A 475 21.80 -7.35 -5.33
C ILE A 475 21.56 -5.82 -5.39
N PRO A 476 20.56 -5.36 -6.14
CA PRO A 476 20.29 -3.91 -6.29
C PRO A 476 19.82 -3.26 -5.00
N ALA A 477 19.26 -4.06 -4.10
CA ALA A 477 18.75 -3.67 -2.79
C ALA A 477 18.69 -4.91 -1.89
N ILE A 478 18.41 -4.72 -0.60
CA ILE A 478 18.10 -5.81 0.34
C ILE A 478 16.69 -5.60 0.86
N LYS A 479 15.82 -6.57 0.63
CA LYS A 479 14.55 -6.68 1.32
C LYS A 479 14.80 -7.30 2.69
N VAL A 480 14.51 -6.58 3.78
CA VAL A 480 14.78 -7.06 5.15
C VAL A 480 13.75 -8.10 5.58
N GLY A 481 12.50 -7.86 5.28
CA GLY A 481 11.38 -8.74 5.60
C GLY A 481 10.06 -8.03 5.46
N ASP A 482 8.96 -8.77 5.60
CA ASP A 482 7.62 -8.22 5.51
C ASP A 482 7.15 -7.75 6.88
N TYR A 483 6.35 -6.67 6.91
CA TYR A 483 5.75 -6.18 8.14
C TYR A 483 4.30 -5.72 7.94
N GLY A 484 3.56 -5.71 9.05
CA GLY A 484 2.23 -5.15 9.17
C GLY A 484 2.18 -4.01 10.16
N ASN A 485 1.07 -3.30 10.19
CA ASN A 485 0.81 -2.24 11.14
C ASN A 485 -0.10 -2.74 12.27
N PHE A 486 0.01 -2.12 13.43
CA PHE A 486 -0.91 -2.28 14.52
C PHE A 486 -1.81 -1.05 14.62
N ARG A 487 -3.10 -1.29 14.70
CA ARG A 487 -4.16 -0.28 14.79
C ARG A 487 -4.99 -0.49 16.03
N ILE A 488 -5.57 0.57 16.52
CA ILE A 488 -6.57 0.51 17.58
C ILE A 488 -7.81 1.30 17.15
N ALA A 489 -8.96 0.79 17.57
CA ALA A 489 -10.24 1.49 17.45
C ALA A 489 -10.97 1.45 18.77
N ALA A 490 -11.76 2.47 19.08
CA ALA A 490 -12.69 2.45 20.21
C ALA A 490 -13.70 1.30 20.04
N LYS A 491 -14.18 0.72 21.15
CA LYS A 491 -15.04 -0.47 21.13
C LYS A 491 -16.37 -0.24 20.42
N ASN A 492 -16.85 1.00 20.43
CA ASN A 492 -18.10 1.41 19.79
C ASN A 492 -17.97 1.75 18.29
N VAL A 493 -16.79 1.54 17.69
CA VAL A 493 -16.58 1.66 16.24
C VAL A 493 -16.80 0.29 15.59
N HIS A 494 -17.67 0.21 14.59
CA HIS A 494 -18.07 -1.03 13.94
C HIS A 494 -17.89 -0.96 12.43
N GLY A 495 -17.90 -2.12 11.76
CA GLY A 495 -17.83 -2.22 10.30
C GLY A 495 -16.46 -1.96 9.69
N PHE A 496 -15.43 -1.66 10.49
CA PHE A 496 -14.08 -1.44 10.00
C PHE A 496 -13.49 -2.70 9.35
N GLN A 497 -12.97 -2.57 8.13
CA GLN A 497 -12.24 -3.62 7.44
C GLN A 497 -10.75 -3.40 7.61
N ASN A 498 -10.08 -4.33 8.27
CA ASN A 498 -8.65 -4.22 8.58
C ASN A 498 -7.80 -4.65 7.36
N LEU A 499 -7.82 -3.85 6.31
CA LEU A 499 -6.97 -4.00 5.14
C LEU A 499 -5.63 -3.27 5.33
N ASN A 500 -4.80 -3.25 4.29
CA ASN A 500 -3.49 -2.60 4.34
C ASN A 500 -3.59 -1.10 4.73
N GLU A 501 -4.46 -0.38 4.01
CA GLU A 501 -4.74 1.04 4.28
C GLU A 501 -6.14 1.16 4.88
N PRO A 502 -6.31 1.93 5.96
CA PRO A 502 -7.62 2.11 6.57
C PRO A 502 -8.53 2.97 5.69
N PHE A 503 -9.79 2.62 5.67
CA PHE A 503 -10.87 3.42 5.11
C PHE A 503 -12.11 3.31 5.98
N PHE A 504 -13.00 4.31 5.90
CA PHE A 504 -14.09 4.47 6.87
C PHE A 504 -15.48 4.58 6.24
N TRP A 505 -15.66 4.27 4.94
CA TRP A 505 -16.98 3.89 4.46
C TRP A 505 -17.36 2.53 5.04
N ASN A 506 -18.66 2.29 5.21
CA ASN A 506 -19.22 1.13 5.92
C ASN A 506 -18.85 1.06 7.41
N VAL A 507 -18.26 2.12 7.98
CA VAL A 507 -17.96 2.25 9.41
C VAL A 507 -19.03 3.10 10.09
N TRP A 508 -19.43 2.70 11.28
CA TRP A 508 -20.46 3.38 12.09
C TRP A 508 -20.12 3.30 13.58
N LYS A 509 -20.78 4.15 14.38
CA LYS A 509 -20.58 4.23 15.84
C LYS A 509 -21.89 4.00 16.58
N ASP A 510 -21.75 3.44 17.80
CA ASP A 510 -22.84 3.40 18.78
C ASP A 510 -22.96 4.73 19.56
#